data_cb3e2433636d8dff8c090b0ae28c969a
#
_entry.id   cb3e2433636d8dff8c090b0ae28c969a
#
_cell.length_a   1.000
_cell.length_b   1.000
_cell.length_c   1.000
_cell.angle_alpha   90.00
_cell.angle_beta   90.00
_cell.angle_gamma   90.00
#
_symmetry.space_group_name_H-M   'P 1'
#
loop_
_entity.id
_entity.type
_entity.pdbx_description
1 polymer ?
#
loop_
_entity_poly.entity_id
_entity_poly.type
_entity_poly.pdbx_seq_one_letter_code
_entity_poly.pdbx_strand_id
1 'polypeptide(L)'
;CSVRGVAYSTFTVIHLIDNTVAEIMQYDNPCVIMLRDGRNYDYPKTELNIDGKKIYSSSVTLQEGDVFIAMSDGCPHAGIGIAYNFGWKVEEITDFMEAVVPAGYTAKTLSTMLVDECNKLYGFHPGDDATACVVRVRRREPMNILFGPPRNRDDCDRMMSLFFSKEGKHIVCGGTTSSIAAKYLGKTVKTSLSFESSDVPPIAEIEGVDLVTEGVITINRVIEYAKDALGSNELYEKWSLGRDGASMICRLLFEEATDINFYVGRAVNPAHQNPDLPINFNIKMNLVEELSECLKKMGKRIKVSYF
;
A
#
# COMPACT_ATOMS: atom_id res chain seq x y z
N CYS A 1 -20.61 14.32 -22.41
CA CYS A 1 -21.49 13.88 -23.54
C CYS A 1 -22.96 14.03 -23.12
N SER A 2 -23.74 14.82 -23.84
CA SER A 2 -25.17 14.94 -23.53
C SER A 2 -25.92 13.71 -24.04
N VAL A 3 -26.65 13.05 -23.17
CA VAL A 3 -27.56 11.96 -23.53
C VAL A 3 -28.94 12.59 -23.76
N ARG A 4 -29.40 12.66 -25.01
CA ARG A 4 -30.68 13.22 -25.46
C ARG A 4 -30.90 14.71 -25.04
N GLY A 5 -29.82 15.49 -24.86
CA GLY A 5 -29.91 16.88 -24.47
C GLY A 5 -30.40 17.14 -23.04
N VAL A 6 -30.54 16.12 -22.20
CA VAL A 6 -31.11 16.22 -20.85
C VAL A 6 -30.03 15.97 -19.75
N ALA A 7 -28.99 15.24 -20.07
CA ALA A 7 -27.88 14.94 -19.13
C ALA A 7 -26.54 15.01 -19.85
N TYR A 8 -25.49 15.33 -19.11
CA TYR A 8 -24.11 15.27 -19.57
C TYR A 8 -23.26 14.51 -18.53
N SER A 9 -22.13 14.01 -18.95
CA SER A 9 -21.15 13.41 -18.06
C SER A 9 -19.84 14.17 -18.13
N THR A 10 -19.21 14.32 -17.00
CA THR A 10 -17.86 14.85 -16.83
C THR A 10 -16.86 13.68 -16.78
N PHE A 11 -15.60 13.94 -17.05
CA PHE A 11 -14.57 12.92 -16.91
C PHE A 11 -13.19 13.50 -16.63
N THR A 12 -12.39 12.73 -15.94
CA THR A 12 -10.94 12.90 -15.80
C THR A 12 -10.27 11.56 -16.08
N VAL A 13 -9.34 11.53 -17.02
CA VAL A 13 -8.56 10.34 -17.39
C VAL A 13 -7.09 10.66 -17.15
N ILE A 14 -6.41 9.83 -16.38
CA ILE A 14 -4.95 9.85 -16.20
C ILE A 14 -4.42 8.53 -16.77
N HIS A 15 -3.76 8.61 -17.91
CA HIS A 15 -3.15 7.47 -18.59
C HIS A 15 -1.63 7.47 -18.35
N LEU A 16 -1.12 6.44 -17.69
CA LEU A 16 0.30 6.29 -17.39
C LEU A 16 0.97 5.40 -18.44
N ILE A 17 1.92 5.97 -19.18
CA ILE A 17 2.64 5.28 -20.25
C ILE A 17 4.03 4.90 -19.72
N ASP A 18 4.31 3.60 -19.66
CA ASP A 18 5.60 2.99 -19.27
C ASP A 18 6.20 3.56 -17.97
N ASN A 19 5.36 4.08 -17.08
CA ASN A 19 5.75 4.79 -15.85
C ASN A 19 6.71 5.98 -16.09
N THR A 20 6.68 6.55 -17.28
CA THR A 20 7.55 7.68 -17.68
C THR A 20 6.77 8.95 -18.00
N VAL A 21 5.54 8.80 -18.52
CA VAL A 21 4.68 9.91 -18.93
C VAL A 21 3.27 9.71 -18.38
N ALA A 22 2.65 10.79 -17.93
CA ALA A 22 1.22 10.86 -17.67
C ALA A 22 0.54 11.70 -18.76
N GLU A 23 -0.42 11.11 -19.45
CA GLU A 23 -1.37 11.84 -20.31
C GLU A 23 -2.66 12.08 -19.52
N ILE A 24 -3.09 13.33 -19.44
CA ILE A 24 -4.24 13.75 -18.66
C ILE A 24 -5.27 14.38 -19.60
N MET A 25 -6.49 13.84 -19.60
CA MET A 25 -7.62 14.41 -20.34
C MET A 25 -8.74 14.73 -19.35
N GLN A 26 -9.28 15.96 -19.42
CA GLN A 26 -10.25 16.46 -18.45
C GLN A 26 -11.36 17.22 -19.16
N TYR A 27 -12.60 16.91 -18.79
CA TYR A 27 -13.79 17.60 -19.26
C TYR A 27 -14.70 17.89 -18.08
N ASP A 28 -14.90 19.18 -17.81
CA ASP A 28 -15.91 19.71 -16.87
C ASP A 28 -15.85 19.13 -15.44
N ASN A 29 -14.67 18.67 -15.03
CA ASN A 29 -14.29 18.34 -13.66
C ASN A 29 -13.27 19.37 -13.15
N PRO A 30 -13.10 19.52 -11.84
CA PRO A 30 -11.97 20.25 -11.28
C PRO A 30 -10.66 19.74 -11.89
N CYS A 31 -9.79 20.67 -12.31
CA CYS A 31 -8.50 20.27 -12.87
C CYS A 31 -7.70 19.43 -11.89
N VAL A 32 -7.05 18.39 -12.39
CA VAL A 32 -6.12 17.57 -11.60
C VAL A 32 -5.08 18.50 -10.97
N ILE A 33 -4.96 18.44 -9.65
CA ILE A 33 -3.87 19.08 -8.92
C ILE A 33 -2.64 18.18 -9.08
N MET A 34 -1.53 18.76 -9.45
CA MET A 34 -0.26 18.05 -9.51
C MET A 34 0.70 18.67 -8.50
N LEU A 35 1.25 17.86 -7.62
CA LEU A 35 2.33 18.27 -6.73
C LEU A 35 3.64 17.62 -7.18
N ARG A 36 4.67 18.43 -7.31
CA ARG A 36 6.06 18.02 -7.56
C ARG A 36 6.93 18.55 -6.42
N ASP A 37 7.76 17.73 -5.85
CA ASP A 37 8.54 18.08 -4.65
C ASP A 37 7.65 18.63 -3.50
N GLY A 38 6.43 18.10 -3.38
CA GLY A 38 5.44 18.52 -2.37
C GLY A 38 4.82 19.89 -2.60
N ARG A 39 5.03 20.53 -3.76
CA ARG A 39 4.49 21.82 -4.12
C ARG A 39 3.66 21.76 -5.39
N ASN A 40 2.67 22.64 -5.48
CA ASN A 40 1.83 22.76 -6.66
C ASN A 40 2.68 23.00 -7.91
N TYR A 41 2.47 22.16 -8.91
CA TYR A 41 3.15 22.23 -10.19
C TYR A 41 2.11 22.54 -11.28
N ASP A 42 2.19 23.75 -11.83
CA ASP A 42 1.33 24.16 -12.95
C ASP A 42 1.82 23.51 -14.25
N TYR A 43 1.29 22.33 -14.53
CA TYR A 43 1.62 21.59 -15.75
C TYR A 43 0.89 22.16 -16.97
N PRO A 44 1.50 22.10 -18.18
CA PRO A 44 0.91 22.64 -19.40
C PRO A 44 -0.43 21.98 -19.74
N LYS A 45 -1.43 22.78 -20.09
CA LYS A 45 -2.77 22.34 -20.50
C LYS A 45 -3.08 22.88 -21.89
N THR A 46 -3.41 22.00 -22.82
CA THR A 46 -3.88 22.37 -24.16
C THR A 46 -5.38 22.26 -24.22
N GLU A 47 -6.07 23.35 -24.57
CA GLU A 47 -7.51 23.34 -24.78
C GLU A 47 -7.83 22.76 -26.15
N LEU A 48 -8.64 21.70 -26.16
CA LEU A 48 -9.21 21.08 -27.36
C LEU A 48 -10.70 21.42 -27.40
N ASN A 49 -11.17 21.93 -28.52
CA ASN A 49 -12.61 22.15 -28.74
C ASN A 49 -13.17 21.00 -29.60
N ILE A 50 -13.97 20.15 -29.00
CA ILE A 50 -14.61 19.01 -29.68
C ILE A 50 -16.12 19.15 -29.54
N ASP A 51 -16.82 19.36 -30.63
CA ASP A 51 -18.27 19.60 -30.68
C ASP A 51 -18.74 20.69 -29.71
N GLY A 52 -17.98 21.78 -29.63
CA GLY A 52 -18.30 22.93 -28.75
C GLY A 52 -17.96 22.71 -27.28
N LYS A 53 -17.33 21.58 -26.92
CA LYS A 53 -16.90 21.27 -25.57
C LYS A 53 -15.41 21.50 -25.42
N LYS A 54 -15.04 22.15 -24.32
CA LYS A 54 -13.64 22.42 -23.95
C LYS A 54 -13.07 21.23 -23.18
N ILE A 55 -12.16 20.51 -23.79
CA ILE A 55 -11.44 19.42 -23.17
C ILE A 55 -9.99 19.86 -22.97
N TYR A 56 -9.47 19.70 -21.76
CA TYR A 56 -8.06 19.96 -21.50
C TYR A 56 -7.26 18.68 -21.66
N SER A 57 -6.19 18.77 -22.45
CA SER A 57 -5.23 17.69 -22.67
C SER A 57 -3.85 18.12 -22.20
N SER A 58 -3.14 17.23 -21.53
CA SER A 58 -1.80 17.47 -21.00
C SER A 58 -0.94 16.23 -21.13
N SER A 59 0.37 16.43 -21.33
CA SER A 59 1.36 15.37 -21.29
C SER A 59 2.49 15.81 -20.35
N VAL A 60 2.77 15.00 -19.33
CA VAL A 60 3.72 15.33 -18.27
C VAL A 60 4.71 14.20 -18.11
N THR A 61 6.01 14.51 -18.22
CA THR A 61 7.07 13.56 -17.85
C THR A 61 7.07 13.37 -16.35
N LEU A 62 6.95 12.09 -15.91
CA LEU A 62 6.89 11.70 -14.52
C LEU A 62 8.26 11.86 -13.84
N GLN A 63 8.22 12.31 -12.60
CA GLN A 63 9.36 12.32 -11.68
C GLN A 63 9.00 11.59 -10.39
N GLU A 64 10.00 11.04 -9.72
CA GLU A 64 9.80 10.46 -8.40
C GLU A 64 9.29 11.54 -7.43
N GLY A 65 8.26 11.19 -6.67
CA GLY A 65 7.61 12.10 -5.74
C GLY A 65 6.42 12.85 -6.32
N ASP A 66 6.19 12.82 -7.64
CA ASP A 66 5.00 13.40 -8.25
C ASP A 66 3.71 12.81 -7.65
N VAL A 67 2.76 13.68 -7.35
CA VAL A 67 1.44 13.31 -6.86
C VAL A 67 0.38 14.00 -7.72
N PHE A 68 -0.53 13.20 -8.28
CA PHE A 68 -1.69 13.68 -9.01
C PHE A 68 -2.95 13.45 -8.16
N ILE A 69 -3.77 14.48 -8.02
CA ILE A 69 -5.02 14.44 -7.27
C ILE A 69 -6.15 14.82 -8.22
N ALA A 70 -6.96 13.84 -8.59
CA ALA A 70 -8.18 14.00 -9.34
C ALA A 70 -9.37 13.94 -8.38
N MET A 71 -10.40 14.78 -8.63
CA MET A 71 -11.57 14.83 -7.77
C MET A 71 -12.83 15.18 -8.57
N SER A 72 -14.00 14.80 -8.02
CA SER A 72 -15.28 15.32 -8.50
C SER A 72 -15.54 16.72 -7.93
N ASP A 73 -16.52 17.41 -8.50
CA ASP A 73 -16.93 18.75 -8.07
C ASP A 73 -17.51 18.81 -6.65
N GLY A 74 -17.96 17.66 -6.10
CA GLY A 74 -18.35 17.57 -4.70
C GLY A 74 -17.23 17.92 -3.71
N CYS A 75 -15.95 17.77 -4.09
CA CYS A 75 -14.85 18.20 -3.22
C CYS A 75 -14.75 19.73 -3.11
N PRO A 76 -14.66 20.50 -4.20
CA PRO A 76 -14.71 21.98 -4.14
C PRO A 76 -16.03 22.54 -3.58
N HIS A 77 -17.13 21.80 -3.70
CA HIS A 77 -18.42 22.24 -3.14
C HIS A 77 -18.56 21.94 -1.63
N ALA A 78 -17.62 21.21 -1.05
CA ALA A 78 -17.69 20.91 0.38
C ALA A 78 -17.73 22.19 1.23
N GLY A 79 -18.63 22.21 2.20
CA GLY A 79 -18.78 23.33 3.14
C GLY A 79 -19.60 24.49 2.65
N ILE A 80 -20.21 24.46 1.45
CA ILE A 80 -21.09 25.52 0.96
C ILE A 80 -22.25 25.75 1.95
N GLY A 81 -22.39 27.00 2.40
CA GLY A 81 -23.45 27.40 3.32
C GLY A 81 -23.26 26.94 4.78
N ILE A 82 -22.17 26.22 5.09
CA ILE A 82 -21.82 25.72 6.44
C ILE A 82 -20.51 26.38 6.90
N ALA A 83 -19.39 26.02 6.29
CA ALA A 83 -18.06 26.52 6.62
C ALA A 83 -17.59 27.63 5.67
N TYR A 84 -18.05 27.62 4.44
CA TYR A 84 -17.63 28.52 3.38
C TYR A 84 -18.85 29.07 2.59
N ASN A 85 -18.76 30.34 2.13
CA ASN A 85 -19.79 30.90 1.27
C ASN A 85 -19.82 30.27 -0.12
N PHE A 86 -18.66 29.86 -0.65
CA PHE A 86 -18.47 29.37 -2.02
C PHE A 86 -17.83 28.00 -2.11
N GLY A 87 -17.83 27.22 -1.01
CA GLY A 87 -17.21 25.93 -0.92
C GLY A 87 -15.69 25.97 -0.63
N TRP A 88 -15.09 24.79 -0.61
CA TRP A 88 -13.66 24.60 -0.37
C TRP A 88 -12.91 24.71 -1.70
N LYS A 89 -12.45 25.87 -2.03
CA LYS A 89 -11.84 26.16 -3.34
C LYS A 89 -10.67 25.24 -3.67
N VAL A 90 -10.44 25.02 -4.96
CA VAL A 90 -9.34 24.17 -5.46
C VAL A 90 -7.97 24.63 -4.93
N GLU A 91 -7.77 25.95 -4.78
CA GLU A 91 -6.56 26.53 -4.20
C GLU A 91 -6.37 26.10 -2.75
N GLU A 92 -7.43 26.13 -1.94
CA GLU A 92 -7.41 25.72 -0.52
C GLU A 92 -7.22 24.20 -0.38
N ILE A 93 -7.81 23.41 -1.30
CA ILE A 93 -7.54 21.96 -1.40
C ILE A 93 -6.07 21.73 -1.74
N THR A 94 -5.50 22.53 -2.65
CA THR A 94 -4.08 22.45 -3.00
C THR A 94 -3.18 22.73 -1.78
N ASP A 95 -3.46 23.79 -1.05
CA ASP A 95 -2.73 24.15 0.19
C ASP A 95 -2.82 23.02 1.23
N PHE A 96 -4.00 22.44 1.40
CA PHE A 96 -4.19 21.28 2.29
C PHE A 96 -3.33 20.09 1.84
N MET A 97 -3.33 19.75 0.56
CA MET A 97 -2.56 18.64 0.03
C MET A 97 -1.04 18.91 0.09
N GLU A 98 -0.61 20.17 -0.14
CA GLU A 98 0.80 20.56 0.07
C GLU A 98 1.26 20.39 1.52
N ALA A 99 0.36 20.58 2.48
CA ALA A 99 0.67 20.40 3.90
C ALA A 99 0.82 18.90 4.29
N VAL A 100 0.01 18.02 3.71
CA VAL A 100 -0.05 16.60 4.14
C VAL A 100 0.83 15.67 3.31
N VAL A 101 1.07 15.94 2.02
CA VAL A 101 1.86 15.07 1.11
C VAL A 101 3.30 14.87 1.58
N PRO A 102 4.02 15.89 2.10
CA PRO A 102 5.40 15.72 2.58
C PRO A 102 5.58 14.78 3.76
N ALA A 103 4.49 14.50 4.52
CA ALA A 103 4.52 13.54 5.63
C ALA A 103 4.73 12.08 5.17
N GLY A 104 4.72 11.82 3.86
CA GLY A 104 5.06 10.51 3.30
C GLY A 104 3.91 9.51 3.24
N TYR A 105 2.67 9.92 3.49
CA TYR A 105 1.49 9.07 3.44
C TYR A 105 1.30 8.37 2.10
N THR A 106 0.66 7.19 2.13
CA THR A 106 0.30 6.45 0.91
C THR A 106 -0.76 7.22 0.09
N ALA A 107 -0.88 6.90 -1.20
CA ALA A 107 -1.91 7.48 -2.05
C ALA A 107 -3.33 7.22 -1.50
N LYS A 108 -3.57 6.01 -0.94
CA LYS A 108 -4.84 5.66 -0.27
C LYS A 108 -5.10 6.58 0.93
N THR A 109 -4.12 6.74 1.82
CA THR A 109 -4.25 7.60 3.00
C THR A 109 -4.51 9.04 2.60
N LEU A 110 -3.79 9.56 1.62
CA LEU A 110 -3.99 10.93 1.10
C LEU A 110 -5.40 11.13 0.53
N SER A 111 -5.93 10.18 -0.25
CA SER A 111 -7.30 10.28 -0.77
C SER A 111 -8.34 10.19 0.34
N THR A 112 -8.12 9.35 1.36
CA THR A 112 -8.99 9.26 2.54
C THR A 112 -8.99 10.57 3.31
N MET A 113 -7.81 11.16 3.59
CA MET A 113 -7.70 12.45 4.29
C MET A 113 -8.46 13.57 3.56
N LEU A 114 -8.37 13.61 2.23
CA LEU A 114 -9.09 14.58 1.42
C LEU A 114 -10.61 14.42 1.52
N VAL A 115 -11.11 13.18 1.41
CA VAL A 115 -12.55 12.90 1.50
C VAL A 115 -13.06 13.08 2.92
N ASP A 116 -12.28 12.72 3.95
CA ASP A 116 -12.65 12.96 5.35
C ASP A 116 -12.76 14.45 5.66
N GLU A 117 -11.88 15.27 5.10
CA GLU A 117 -11.98 16.72 5.25
C GLU A 117 -13.22 17.27 4.54
N CYS A 118 -13.54 16.80 3.34
CA CYS A 118 -14.81 17.13 2.68
C CYS A 118 -16.01 16.77 3.57
N ASN A 119 -16.02 15.58 4.15
CA ASN A 119 -17.11 15.12 5.02
C ASN A 119 -17.28 16.00 6.27
N LYS A 120 -16.18 16.42 6.90
CA LYS A 120 -16.22 17.38 8.01
C LYS A 120 -16.79 18.74 7.59
N LEU A 121 -16.35 19.26 6.43
CA LEU A 121 -16.83 20.52 5.89
C LEU A 121 -18.33 20.48 5.56
N TYR A 122 -18.84 19.32 5.11
CA TYR A 122 -20.27 19.09 4.94
C TYR A 122 -21.03 18.87 6.27
N GLY A 123 -20.37 18.98 7.42
CA GLY A 123 -20.98 18.70 8.72
C GLY A 123 -21.49 17.27 8.85
N PHE A 124 -20.81 16.31 8.18
CA PHE A 124 -21.17 14.90 8.09
C PHE A 124 -22.50 14.61 7.37
N HIS A 125 -23.00 15.58 6.59
CA HIS A 125 -24.21 15.46 5.78
C HIS A 125 -23.90 15.96 4.37
N PRO A 126 -23.17 15.14 3.55
CA PRO A 126 -22.76 15.56 2.22
C PRO A 126 -23.98 15.92 1.35
N GLY A 127 -23.92 17.08 0.72
CA GLY A 127 -24.94 17.55 -0.21
C GLY A 127 -24.70 17.08 -1.65
N ASP A 128 -23.51 16.52 -1.92
CA ASP A 128 -23.10 15.98 -3.22
C ASP A 128 -22.09 14.85 -3.04
N ASP A 129 -21.93 14.01 -4.07
CA ASP A 129 -20.99 12.90 -4.11
C ASP A 129 -19.53 13.41 -4.26
N ALA A 130 -18.75 13.31 -3.19
CA ALA A 130 -17.34 13.69 -3.18
C ALA A 130 -16.45 12.45 -3.45
N THR A 131 -15.77 12.46 -4.58
CA THR A 131 -14.83 11.39 -4.97
C THR A 131 -13.43 11.97 -5.13
N ALA A 132 -12.42 11.29 -4.60
CA ALA A 132 -11.02 11.65 -4.78
C ALA A 132 -10.19 10.43 -5.22
N CYS A 133 -9.28 10.65 -6.16
CA CYS A 133 -8.30 9.68 -6.62
C CYS A 133 -6.90 10.30 -6.53
N VAL A 134 -6.00 9.65 -5.83
CA VAL A 134 -4.60 10.08 -5.70
C VAL A 134 -3.68 9.07 -6.38
N VAL A 135 -2.82 9.55 -7.27
CA VAL A 135 -1.75 8.77 -7.91
C VAL A 135 -0.42 9.33 -7.44
N ARG A 136 0.43 8.50 -6.84
CA ARG A 136 1.77 8.88 -6.37
C ARG A 136 2.84 8.10 -7.12
N VAL A 137 3.77 8.83 -7.74
CA VAL A 137 4.95 8.26 -8.41
C VAL A 137 6.04 8.04 -7.37
N ARG A 138 6.54 6.81 -7.25
CA ARG A 138 7.59 6.46 -6.28
C ARG A 138 8.55 5.42 -6.85
N ARG A 139 9.73 5.33 -6.27
CA ARG A 139 10.69 4.27 -6.61
C ARG A 139 10.11 2.90 -6.30
N ARG A 140 10.66 1.93 -7.03
CA ARG A 140 10.42 0.53 -6.76
C ARG A 140 11.10 0.14 -5.46
N GLU A 141 10.32 -0.42 -4.52
CA GLU A 141 10.78 -0.88 -3.21
C GLU A 141 10.47 -2.38 -3.07
N PRO A 142 11.39 -3.26 -3.52
CA PRO A 142 11.19 -4.69 -3.40
C PRO A 142 11.39 -5.15 -1.97
N MET A 143 10.59 -6.13 -1.54
CA MET A 143 10.70 -6.81 -0.27
C MET A 143 10.69 -8.30 -0.44
N ASN A 144 11.51 -8.99 0.35
CA ASN A 144 11.70 -10.42 0.30
C ASN A 144 11.29 -11.02 1.65
N ILE A 145 10.40 -12.00 1.62
CA ILE A 145 9.88 -12.66 2.82
C ILE A 145 10.25 -14.13 2.78
N LEU A 146 10.97 -14.57 3.78
CA LEU A 146 11.35 -15.95 4.00
C LEU A 146 10.43 -16.57 5.05
N PHE A 147 9.65 -17.59 4.68
CA PHE A 147 8.64 -18.19 5.55
C PHE A 147 8.71 -19.72 5.56
N GLY A 148 9.24 -20.25 6.63
CA GLY A 148 9.41 -21.68 6.86
C GLY A 148 10.67 -22.29 6.19
N PRO A 149 11.20 -23.39 6.74
CA PRO A 149 12.33 -24.12 6.17
C PRO A 149 11.88 -24.92 4.92
N PRO A 150 12.81 -25.20 3.98
CA PRO A 150 12.52 -26.05 2.82
C PRO A 150 12.22 -27.49 3.25
N ARG A 151 11.49 -28.22 2.40
CA ARG A 151 11.14 -29.63 2.66
C ARG A 151 12.38 -30.51 2.72
N ASN A 152 13.29 -30.31 1.77
CA ASN A 152 14.58 -31.00 1.73
C ASN A 152 15.66 -30.11 2.34
N ARG A 153 16.44 -30.64 3.28
CA ARG A 153 17.55 -29.87 3.90
C ARG A 153 18.62 -29.46 2.89
N ASP A 154 18.82 -30.24 1.83
CA ASP A 154 19.79 -29.94 0.77
C ASP A 154 19.41 -28.66 -0.02
N ASP A 155 18.15 -28.26 0.01
CA ASP A 155 17.66 -27.01 -0.61
C ASP A 155 17.89 -25.76 0.26
N CYS A 156 18.36 -25.91 1.51
CA CYS A 156 18.58 -24.77 2.42
C CYS A 156 19.51 -23.71 1.82
N ASP A 157 20.68 -24.13 1.35
CA ASP A 157 21.67 -23.20 0.81
C ASP A 157 21.17 -22.52 -0.48
N ARG A 158 20.46 -23.26 -1.33
CA ARG A 158 19.84 -22.73 -2.54
C ARG A 158 18.76 -21.69 -2.20
N MET A 159 17.87 -22.00 -1.25
CA MET A 159 16.82 -21.09 -0.81
C MET A 159 17.41 -19.82 -0.20
N MET A 160 18.41 -19.94 0.68
CA MET A 160 19.08 -18.80 1.30
C MET A 160 19.83 -17.95 0.27
N SER A 161 20.57 -18.58 -0.65
CA SER A 161 21.28 -17.89 -1.71
C SER A 161 20.32 -17.09 -2.60
N LEU A 162 19.19 -17.68 -3.01
CA LEU A 162 18.17 -16.98 -3.80
C LEU A 162 17.52 -15.83 -3.02
N PHE A 163 17.25 -16.04 -1.73
CA PHE A 163 16.65 -15.02 -0.88
C PHE A 163 17.60 -13.83 -0.68
N PHE A 164 18.81 -14.04 -0.22
CA PHE A 164 19.77 -12.97 0.08
C PHE A 164 20.41 -12.34 -1.16
N SER A 165 20.31 -12.95 -2.34
CA SER A 165 20.79 -12.35 -3.59
C SER A 165 19.87 -11.26 -4.16
N LYS A 166 18.67 -11.11 -3.61
CA LYS A 166 17.69 -10.12 -4.10
C LYS A 166 17.90 -8.76 -3.48
N GLU A 167 17.69 -7.74 -4.31
CA GLU A 167 17.62 -6.36 -3.84
C GLU A 167 16.39 -6.15 -2.94
N GLY A 168 16.48 -5.15 -2.07
CA GLY A 168 15.41 -4.72 -1.18
C GLY A 168 15.52 -5.32 0.21
N LYS A 169 14.51 -5.05 1.03
CA LYS A 169 14.48 -5.48 2.43
C LYS A 169 14.22 -6.98 2.56
N HIS A 170 14.80 -7.57 3.60
CA HIS A 170 14.71 -9.00 3.90
C HIS A 170 13.98 -9.21 5.23
N ILE A 171 12.86 -9.93 5.18
CA ILE A 171 12.02 -10.27 6.33
C ILE A 171 12.08 -11.79 6.54
N VAL A 172 12.40 -12.24 7.73
CA VAL A 172 12.47 -13.66 8.07
C VAL A 172 11.41 -14.00 9.12
N CYS A 173 10.52 -14.93 8.78
CA CYS A 173 9.41 -15.36 9.63
C CYS A 173 9.57 -16.80 10.11
N GLY A 174 9.66 -16.98 11.43
CA GLY A 174 9.73 -18.27 12.10
C GLY A 174 11.09 -18.60 12.71
N GLY A 175 11.10 -19.13 13.93
CA GLY A 175 12.33 -19.40 14.69
C GLY A 175 13.30 -20.37 14.01
N THR A 176 12.80 -21.50 13.47
CA THR A 176 13.62 -22.44 12.70
C THR A 176 14.20 -21.78 11.44
N THR A 177 13.40 -20.99 10.75
CA THR A 177 13.82 -20.25 9.55
C THR A 177 14.91 -19.24 9.87
N SER A 178 14.74 -18.51 10.98
CA SER A 178 15.72 -17.55 11.50
C SER A 178 17.05 -18.20 11.85
N SER A 179 17.01 -19.38 12.46
CA SER A 179 18.23 -20.13 12.77
C SER A 179 18.98 -20.58 11.51
N ILE A 180 18.26 -20.98 10.46
CA ILE A 180 18.85 -21.34 9.16
C ILE A 180 19.45 -20.10 8.48
N ALA A 181 18.74 -18.99 8.46
CA ALA A 181 19.19 -17.72 7.89
C ALA A 181 20.45 -17.21 8.61
N ALA A 182 20.44 -17.20 9.94
CA ALA A 182 21.59 -16.80 10.74
C ALA A 182 22.82 -17.69 10.49
N LYS A 183 22.63 -19.00 10.42
CA LYS A 183 23.70 -19.95 10.09
C LYS A 183 24.29 -19.67 8.70
N TYR A 184 23.44 -19.45 7.70
CA TYR A 184 23.89 -19.13 6.34
C TYR A 184 24.72 -17.84 6.29
N LEU A 185 24.31 -16.80 7.02
CA LEU A 185 25.05 -15.53 7.12
C LEU A 185 26.29 -15.60 8.03
N GLY A 186 26.51 -16.69 8.76
CA GLY A 186 27.55 -16.77 9.78
C GLY A 186 27.32 -15.83 10.97
N LYS A 187 26.05 -15.56 11.29
CA LYS A 187 25.61 -14.64 12.35
C LYS A 187 24.84 -15.36 13.45
N THR A 188 24.53 -14.64 14.52
CA THR A 188 23.72 -15.16 15.65
C THR A 188 22.36 -14.50 15.67
N VAL A 189 21.34 -15.23 16.13
CA VAL A 189 20.01 -14.69 16.42
C VAL A 189 20.05 -14.06 17.82
N LYS A 190 19.74 -12.77 17.90
CA LYS A 190 19.56 -12.06 19.18
C LYS A 190 18.08 -11.84 19.41
N THR A 191 17.52 -12.41 20.46
CA THR A 191 16.11 -12.24 20.81
C THR A 191 15.95 -10.98 21.65
N SER A 192 15.06 -10.07 21.25
CA SER A 192 14.69 -8.92 22.06
C SER A 192 13.82 -9.39 23.24
N LEU A 193 14.18 -9.01 24.44
CA LEU A 193 13.43 -9.33 25.67
C LEU A 193 12.30 -8.34 25.96
N SER A 194 12.03 -7.37 25.08
CA SER A 194 10.95 -6.41 25.27
C SER A 194 9.61 -7.02 24.87
N PHE A 195 8.86 -7.49 25.86
CA PHE A 195 7.48 -7.92 25.70
C PHE A 195 6.56 -6.70 25.89
N GLU A 196 5.93 -6.22 24.83
CA GLU A 196 4.91 -5.17 24.93
C GLU A 196 3.48 -5.73 25.07
N SER A 197 3.25 -7.01 24.76
CA SER A 197 2.00 -7.70 25.02
C SER A 197 2.18 -9.22 25.11
N SER A 198 1.29 -9.90 25.87
CA SER A 198 1.29 -11.37 26.00
C SER A 198 0.90 -12.11 24.72
N ASP A 199 0.28 -11.42 23.76
CA ASP A 199 -0.34 -12.02 22.59
C ASP A 199 0.51 -11.93 21.32
N VAL A 200 1.67 -11.24 21.39
CA VAL A 200 2.55 -11.06 20.23
C VAL A 200 3.94 -11.56 20.54
N PRO A 201 4.45 -12.53 19.78
CA PRO A 201 5.78 -13.10 19.96
C PRO A 201 6.91 -12.07 19.81
N PRO A 202 8.01 -12.22 20.53
CA PRO A 202 9.14 -11.30 20.50
C PRO A 202 9.78 -11.20 19.11
N ILE A 203 10.27 -10.01 18.79
CA ILE A 203 11.08 -9.74 17.61
C ILE A 203 12.51 -10.21 17.89
N ALA A 204 13.16 -10.81 16.91
CA ALA A 204 14.57 -11.14 16.96
C ALA A 204 15.36 -10.27 15.96
N GLU A 205 16.68 -10.22 16.15
CA GLU A 205 17.61 -9.52 15.29
C GLU A 205 18.65 -10.47 14.72
N ILE A 206 18.92 -10.34 13.43
CA ILE A 206 20.03 -10.99 12.72
C ILE A 206 20.71 -9.90 11.89
N GLU A 207 22.01 -9.74 12.07
CA GLU A 207 22.78 -8.78 11.28
C GLU A 207 22.70 -9.13 9.79
N GLY A 208 22.21 -8.17 8.96
CA GLY A 208 21.94 -8.36 7.53
C GLY A 208 20.50 -8.79 7.20
N VAL A 209 19.60 -8.76 8.19
CA VAL A 209 18.16 -8.99 8.00
C VAL A 209 17.41 -7.79 8.57
N ASP A 210 16.48 -7.23 7.80
CA ASP A 210 15.77 -6.01 8.19
C ASP A 210 14.71 -6.26 9.27
N LEU A 211 14.07 -7.43 9.26
CA LEU A 211 13.08 -7.80 10.27
C LEU A 211 13.05 -9.32 10.46
N VAL A 212 13.05 -9.74 11.72
CA VAL A 212 12.90 -11.16 12.12
C VAL A 212 11.72 -11.27 13.07
N THR A 213 10.75 -12.13 12.72
CA THR A 213 9.55 -12.33 13.54
C THR A 213 9.27 -13.81 13.79
N GLU A 214 8.30 -14.08 14.66
CA GLU A 214 7.65 -15.38 14.72
C GLU A 214 6.98 -15.68 13.35
N GLY A 215 6.55 -16.90 13.13
CA GLY A 215 6.05 -17.36 11.84
C GLY A 215 4.52 -17.22 11.68
N VAL A 216 3.81 -18.32 11.97
CA VAL A 216 2.38 -18.49 11.63
C VAL A 216 1.49 -17.50 12.34
N ILE A 217 1.69 -17.24 13.64
CA ILE A 217 0.86 -16.33 14.43
C ILE A 217 0.98 -14.91 13.89
N THR A 218 2.21 -14.46 13.63
CA THR A 218 2.48 -13.14 13.08
C THR A 218 1.82 -12.96 11.70
N ILE A 219 1.97 -13.93 10.79
CA ILE A 219 1.39 -13.83 9.43
C ILE A 219 -0.14 -13.85 9.49
N ASN A 220 -0.77 -14.64 10.37
CA ASN A 220 -2.22 -14.59 10.59
C ASN A 220 -2.69 -13.18 10.99
N ARG A 221 -1.98 -12.53 11.92
CA ARG A 221 -2.31 -11.18 12.36
C ARG A 221 -2.13 -10.16 11.22
N VAL A 222 -1.09 -10.31 10.39
CA VAL A 222 -0.89 -9.47 9.18
C VAL A 222 -2.06 -9.62 8.21
N ILE A 223 -2.60 -10.83 8.03
CA ILE A 223 -3.77 -11.09 7.17
C ILE A 223 -5.02 -10.40 7.73
N GLU A 224 -5.26 -10.46 9.04
CA GLU A 224 -6.38 -9.74 9.68
C GLU A 224 -6.29 -8.24 9.39
N TYR A 225 -5.13 -7.64 9.60
CA TYR A 225 -4.87 -6.24 9.29
C TYR A 225 -5.00 -5.92 7.80
N ALA A 226 -4.56 -6.84 6.92
CA ALA A 226 -4.70 -6.66 5.47
C ALA A 226 -6.16 -6.65 5.01
N LYS A 227 -7.00 -7.51 5.58
CA LYS A 227 -8.44 -7.54 5.29
C LYS A 227 -9.14 -6.28 5.77
N ASP A 228 -8.83 -5.85 7.00
CA ASP A 228 -9.37 -4.61 7.55
C ASP A 228 -8.94 -3.40 6.71
N ALA A 229 -7.67 -3.30 6.34
CA ALA A 229 -7.14 -2.22 5.51
C ALA A 229 -7.77 -2.16 4.10
N LEU A 230 -8.27 -3.27 3.57
CA LEU A 230 -9.03 -3.33 2.31
C LEU A 230 -10.52 -3.02 2.49
N GLY A 231 -11.02 -3.09 3.71
CA GLY A 231 -12.40 -2.81 4.09
C GLY A 231 -12.56 -1.46 4.79
N SER A 232 -12.99 -1.51 6.06
CA SER A 232 -13.27 -0.32 6.89
C SER A 232 -12.04 0.42 7.40
N ASN A 233 -10.88 -0.26 7.44
CA ASN A 233 -9.59 0.25 7.96
C ASN A 233 -9.66 0.74 9.43
N GLU A 234 -10.53 0.13 10.24
CA GLU A 234 -10.72 0.49 11.65
C GLU A 234 -9.49 0.18 12.52
N LEU A 235 -8.65 -0.78 12.09
CA LEU A 235 -7.45 -1.19 12.78
C LEU A 235 -6.19 -0.39 12.34
N TYR A 236 -6.36 0.69 11.57
CA TYR A 236 -5.24 1.48 11.05
C TYR A 236 -4.28 1.94 12.15
N GLU A 237 -4.78 2.59 13.20
CA GLU A 237 -3.93 3.08 14.29
C GLU A 237 -3.19 1.93 15.00
N LYS A 238 -3.84 0.78 15.12
CA LYS A 238 -3.28 -0.38 15.81
C LYS A 238 -2.06 -0.94 15.11
N TRP A 239 -2.13 -1.13 13.78
CA TRP A 239 -0.98 -1.67 13.04
C TRP A 239 0.02 -0.60 12.61
N SER A 240 -0.41 0.64 12.33
CA SER A 240 0.50 1.71 11.87
C SER A 240 1.40 2.24 12.99
N LEU A 241 0.91 2.25 14.24
CA LEU A 241 1.64 2.73 15.40
C LEU A 241 2.23 1.60 16.27
N GLY A 242 1.77 0.35 16.07
CA GLY A 242 2.22 -0.81 16.84
C GLY A 242 3.71 -1.11 16.63
N ARG A 243 4.35 -1.68 17.66
CA ARG A 243 5.78 -2.05 17.65
C ARG A 243 6.02 -3.55 17.59
N ASP A 244 4.97 -4.34 17.53
CA ASP A 244 5.03 -5.78 17.37
C ASP A 244 5.39 -6.21 15.95
N GLY A 245 5.80 -7.47 15.78
CA GLY A 245 6.25 -8.00 14.50
C GLY A 245 5.20 -7.92 13.38
N ALA A 246 3.91 -8.12 13.70
CA ALA A 246 2.84 -8.04 12.71
C ALA A 246 2.64 -6.58 12.23
N SER A 247 2.62 -5.63 13.15
CA SER A 247 2.53 -4.20 12.86
C SER A 247 3.72 -3.71 12.01
N MET A 248 4.94 -4.17 12.32
CA MET A 248 6.13 -3.84 11.53
C MET A 248 6.06 -4.43 10.13
N ILE A 249 5.61 -5.68 9.97
CA ILE A 249 5.40 -6.31 8.66
C ILE A 249 4.32 -5.52 7.88
N CYS A 250 3.21 -5.12 8.51
CA CYS A 250 2.17 -4.33 7.86
C CYS A 250 2.71 -3.02 7.28
N ARG A 251 3.47 -2.24 8.04
CA ARG A 251 4.08 -1.00 7.52
C ARG A 251 4.98 -1.28 6.32
N LEU A 252 5.84 -2.29 6.42
CA LEU A 252 6.73 -2.66 5.33
C LEU A 252 5.94 -3.09 4.08
N LEU A 253 4.93 -3.95 4.23
CA LEU A 253 4.21 -4.52 3.09
C LEU A 253 3.13 -3.59 2.53
N PHE A 254 2.37 -2.89 3.39
CA PHE A 254 1.24 -2.10 2.93
C PHE A 254 1.67 -0.71 2.47
N GLU A 255 2.60 -0.08 3.18
CA GLU A 255 3.01 1.29 2.89
C GLU A 255 4.26 1.38 2.02
N GLU A 256 5.33 0.63 2.36
CA GLU A 256 6.61 0.79 1.68
C GLU A 256 6.74 -0.09 0.43
N ALA A 257 6.38 -1.38 0.48
CA ALA A 257 6.62 -2.31 -0.62
C ALA A 257 5.89 -1.93 -1.92
N THR A 258 6.55 -2.15 -3.04
CA THR A 258 5.95 -2.19 -4.38
C THR A 258 5.87 -3.61 -4.91
N ASP A 259 6.91 -4.38 -4.69
CA ASP A 259 7.09 -5.76 -5.12
C ASP A 259 7.41 -6.63 -3.91
N ILE A 260 6.77 -7.77 -3.79
CA ILE A 260 6.96 -8.68 -2.67
C ILE A 260 7.24 -10.08 -3.19
N ASN A 261 8.40 -10.61 -2.80
CA ASN A 261 8.83 -11.95 -3.15
C ASN A 261 8.72 -12.86 -1.92
N PHE A 262 7.87 -13.85 -1.96
CA PHE A 262 7.77 -14.89 -0.95
C PHE A 262 8.67 -16.08 -1.28
N TYR A 263 9.49 -16.47 -0.32
CA TYR A 263 10.30 -17.70 -0.32
C TYR A 263 9.73 -18.63 0.73
N VAL A 264 8.95 -19.62 0.30
CA VAL A 264 8.13 -20.44 1.19
C VAL A 264 8.70 -21.85 1.29
N GLY A 265 9.15 -22.19 2.45
CA GLY A 265 9.61 -23.55 2.74
C GLY A 265 8.44 -24.49 3.04
N ARG A 266 8.47 -25.67 2.42
CA ARG A 266 7.40 -26.68 2.48
C ARG A 266 7.57 -27.70 3.60
N ALA A 267 8.57 -27.55 4.47
CA ALA A 267 8.72 -28.45 5.62
C ALA A 267 7.50 -28.36 6.54
N VAL A 268 7.02 -29.50 6.97
CA VAL A 268 5.94 -29.63 7.94
C VAL A 268 6.54 -29.53 9.33
N ASN A 269 6.00 -28.68 10.20
CA ASN A 269 6.41 -28.63 11.60
C ASN A 269 5.61 -29.68 12.39
N PRO A 270 6.25 -30.72 12.98
CA PRO A 270 5.56 -31.73 13.77
C PRO A 270 4.77 -31.16 14.96
N ALA A 271 5.22 -30.02 15.52
CA ALA A 271 4.57 -29.37 16.65
C ALA A 271 3.18 -28.77 16.32
N HIS A 272 2.86 -28.60 15.05
CA HIS A 272 1.57 -28.09 14.58
C HIS A 272 0.70 -29.19 13.95
N GLN A 273 1.06 -30.46 14.11
CA GLN A 273 0.27 -31.58 13.62
C GLN A 273 -0.83 -31.90 14.63
N ASN A 274 -2.09 -31.60 14.28
CA ASN A 274 -3.23 -32.21 14.93
C ASN A 274 -3.51 -33.55 14.24
N PRO A 275 -3.39 -34.71 14.94
CA PRO A 275 -3.56 -36.02 14.34
C PRO A 275 -4.95 -36.27 13.74
N ASP A 276 -5.96 -35.47 14.13
CA ASP A 276 -7.36 -35.62 13.68
C ASP A 276 -7.71 -34.79 12.43
N LEU A 277 -6.77 -33.99 11.91
CA LEU A 277 -6.99 -33.24 10.67
C LEU A 277 -6.17 -33.83 9.52
N PRO A 278 -6.81 -34.26 8.43
CA PRO A 278 -6.09 -34.70 7.26
C PRO A 278 -5.29 -33.54 6.69
N ILE A 279 -3.96 -33.62 6.83
CA ILE A 279 -2.98 -32.87 6.07
C ILE A 279 -2.82 -31.40 6.48
N ASN A 280 -2.03 -31.16 7.50
CA ASN A 280 -1.42 -29.86 7.85
C ASN A 280 -0.39 -29.35 6.81
N PHE A 281 -0.43 -29.88 5.61
CA PHE A 281 0.45 -29.49 4.50
C PHE A 281 0.19 -28.07 4.01
N ASN A 282 -0.99 -27.54 4.28
CA ASN A 282 -1.48 -26.35 3.61
C ASN A 282 -1.50 -25.06 4.45
N ILE A 283 -1.30 -25.09 5.77
CA ILE A 283 -1.48 -23.86 6.58
C ILE A 283 -0.58 -22.73 6.08
N LYS A 284 0.72 -22.97 5.92
CA LYS A 284 1.66 -21.93 5.44
C LYS A 284 1.35 -21.48 4.00
N MET A 285 0.98 -22.42 3.14
CA MET A 285 0.65 -22.11 1.75
C MET A 285 -0.64 -21.30 1.67
N ASN A 286 -1.68 -21.69 2.41
CA ASN A 286 -2.94 -20.96 2.49
C ASN A 286 -2.73 -19.54 3.03
N LEU A 287 -1.90 -19.37 4.08
CA LEU A 287 -1.58 -18.06 4.61
C LEU A 287 -0.87 -17.17 3.59
N VAL A 288 0.11 -17.73 2.87
CA VAL A 288 0.82 -16.97 1.83
C VAL A 288 -0.09 -16.63 0.66
N GLU A 289 -0.98 -17.54 0.26
CA GLU A 289 -1.96 -17.30 -0.80
C GLU A 289 -2.95 -16.20 -0.39
N GLU A 290 -3.52 -16.31 0.80
CA GLU A 290 -4.48 -15.33 1.33
C GLU A 290 -3.85 -13.94 1.50
N LEU A 291 -2.64 -13.86 2.07
CA LEU A 291 -1.90 -12.60 2.18
C LEU A 291 -1.56 -12.04 0.79
N SER A 292 -1.13 -12.90 -0.14
CA SER A 292 -0.82 -12.50 -1.51
C SER A 292 -2.02 -11.88 -2.23
N GLU A 293 -3.22 -12.44 -2.05
CA GLU A 293 -4.44 -11.89 -2.64
C GLU A 293 -4.81 -10.51 -2.04
N CYS A 294 -4.65 -10.34 -0.73
CA CYS A 294 -4.84 -9.04 -0.09
C CYS A 294 -3.83 -8.00 -0.65
N LEU A 295 -2.56 -8.38 -0.72
CA LEU A 295 -1.50 -7.48 -1.21
C LEU A 295 -1.66 -7.13 -2.70
N LYS A 296 -2.11 -8.06 -3.55
CA LYS A 296 -2.45 -7.78 -4.95
C LYS A 296 -3.59 -6.75 -5.04
N LYS A 297 -4.63 -6.88 -4.21
CA LYS A 297 -5.72 -5.89 -4.14
C LYS A 297 -5.24 -4.52 -3.67
N MET A 298 -4.15 -4.46 -2.90
CA MET A 298 -3.46 -3.20 -2.54
C MET A 298 -2.54 -2.68 -3.66
N GLY A 299 -2.51 -3.32 -4.83
CA GLY A 299 -1.69 -2.93 -5.98
C GLY A 299 -0.24 -3.41 -5.93
N LYS A 300 0.10 -4.36 -5.05
CA LYS A 300 1.47 -4.90 -4.95
C LYS A 300 1.71 -5.98 -6.00
N ARG A 301 2.95 -6.05 -6.52
CA ARG A 301 3.38 -7.16 -7.38
C ARG A 301 3.87 -8.31 -6.52
N ILE A 302 3.28 -9.49 -6.70
CA ILE A 302 3.58 -10.65 -5.85
C ILE A 302 4.24 -11.75 -6.67
N LYS A 303 5.33 -12.29 -6.13
CA LYS A 303 5.98 -13.51 -6.62
C LYS A 303 6.13 -14.49 -5.48
N VAL A 304 5.75 -15.74 -5.68
CA VAL A 304 5.89 -16.81 -4.68
C VAL A 304 6.79 -17.90 -5.23
N SER A 305 7.77 -18.31 -4.44
CA SER A 305 8.69 -19.43 -4.74
C SER A 305 8.62 -20.45 -3.63
N TYR A 306 8.41 -21.71 -3.96
CA TYR A 306 8.27 -22.81 -3.01
C TYR A 306 9.52 -23.71 -3.03
N PHE A 307 9.92 -24.19 -1.82
CA PHE A 307 11.11 -25.01 -1.59
C PHE A 307 10.81 -26.24 -0.75
#